data_464f2d5f27e15d2962d1314c30650c38
#
_entry.id   464f2d5f27e15d2962d1314c30650c38
#
_cell.length_a   1.000
_cell.length_b   1.000
_cell.length_c   1.000
_cell.angle_alpha   90.00
_cell.angle_beta   90.00
_cell.angle_gamma   90.00
#
_symmetry.space_group_name_H-M   'P 1'
#
loop_
_entity.id
_entity.type
_entity.pdbx_description
1 polymer ?
#
loop_
_entity_poly.entity_id
_entity_poly.type
_entity_poly.pdbx_seq_one_letter_code
_entity_poly.pdbx_strand_id
1 'polypeptide(L)'
;MNVLLINGSPHEKGCTYTALSLIAGELNAAGIDTEILNVGTKPVGGCIGCGGCAAGKGCVFGGVVNEAIEKAKTADAFVFGTPVHYASASGNMTSFLDRLSYAGGKYLAYKPAAICCSARRAGTTTTLDQLVKYPEFFHMPLVLSLIHISEPPRPRLISYAVFCLKK
;
A
#
# COMPACT_ATOMS: atom_id res chain seq x y z
N MET A 1 -9.24 13.62 9.90
CA MET A 1 -9.12 12.50 8.92
C MET A 1 -7.67 12.05 8.94
N ASN A 2 -7.44 10.75 9.10
CA ASN A 2 -6.10 10.20 9.20
C ASN A 2 -5.88 9.14 8.10
N VAL A 3 -4.78 9.26 7.34
CA VAL A 3 -4.42 8.33 6.25
C VAL A 3 -3.17 7.54 6.66
N LEU A 4 -3.28 6.21 6.62
CA LEU A 4 -2.16 5.32 6.88
C LEU A 4 -1.47 4.93 5.56
N LEU A 5 -0.21 5.33 5.41
CA LEU A 5 0.61 5.01 4.26
C LEU A 5 1.54 3.83 4.61
N ILE A 6 1.48 2.77 3.83
CA ILE A 6 2.25 1.54 4.06
C ILE A 6 3.43 1.49 3.09
N ASN A 7 4.65 1.51 3.62
CA ASN A 7 5.86 1.38 2.83
C ASN A 7 6.38 -0.06 2.82
N GLY A 8 6.15 -0.79 1.74
CA GLY A 8 6.62 -2.17 1.54
C GLY A 8 8.05 -2.29 1.00
N SER A 9 8.79 -1.18 0.91
CA SER A 9 10.18 -1.20 0.45
C SER A 9 11.13 -1.73 1.53
N PRO A 10 12.14 -2.54 1.17
CA PRO A 10 13.22 -2.90 2.08
C PRO A 10 14.11 -1.71 2.47
N HIS A 11 14.05 -0.63 1.69
CA HIS A 11 14.74 0.62 1.97
C HIS A 11 13.80 1.61 2.64
N GLU A 12 14.09 1.96 3.88
CA GLU A 12 13.25 2.85 4.68
C GLU A 12 13.02 4.22 4.02
N LYS A 13 14.06 4.78 3.39
CA LYS A 13 14.04 6.07 2.69
C LYS A 13 14.39 5.95 1.21
N GLY A 14 13.86 4.93 0.52
CA GLY A 14 14.03 4.72 -0.92
C GLY A 14 12.98 5.41 -1.78
N CYS A 15 12.94 5.10 -3.09
CA CYS A 15 12.01 5.70 -4.05
C CYS A 15 10.53 5.53 -3.67
N THR A 16 10.15 4.37 -3.12
CA THR A 16 8.78 4.14 -2.63
C THR A 16 8.44 5.10 -1.48
N TYR A 17 9.35 5.27 -0.53
CA TYR A 17 9.18 6.21 0.58
C TYR A 17 9.06 7.65 0.07
N THR A 18 9.88 8.07 -0.90
CA THR A 18 9.80 9.40 -1.50
C THR A 18 8.42 9.63 -2.13
N ALA A 19 7.89 8.66 -2.88
CA ALA A 19 6.55 8.75 -3.46
C ALA A 19 5.47 8.89 -2.36
N LEU A 20 5.53 8.05 -1.32
CA LEU A 20 4.60 8.13 -0.19
C LEU A 20 4.72 9.46 0.56
N SER A 21 5.95 10.00 0.72
CA SER A 21 6.17 11.29 1.38
C SER A 21 5.59 12.46 0.59
N LEU A 22 5.64 12.41 -0.75
CA LEU A 22 5.00 13.41 -1.60
C LEU A 22 3.49 13.36 -1.44
N ILE A 23 2.90 12.16 -1.47
CA ILE A 23 1.45 11.97 -1.22
C ILE A 23 1.09 12.50 0.18
N ALA A 24 1.86 12.16 1.21
CA ALA A 24 1.65 12.65 2.57
C ALA A 24 1.72 14.18 2.65
N GLY A 25 2.68 14.80 1.94
CA GLY A 25 2.81 16.26 1.88
C GLY A 25 1.57 16.95 1.33
N GLU A 26 1.01 16.44 0.21
CA GLU A 26 -0.22 16.97 -0.38
C GLU A 26 -1.44 16.78 0.53
N LEU A 27 -1.57 15.61 1.16
CA LEU A 27 -2.64 15.34 2.10
C LEU A 27 -2.55 16.25 3.34
N ASN A 28 -1.36 16.42 3.90
CA ASN A 28 -1.14 17.31 5.06
C ASN A 28 -1.43 18.78 4.70
N ALA A 29 -1.06 19.22 3.50
CA ALA A 29 -1.39 20.56 3.01
C ALA A 29 -2.91 20.78 2.88
N ALA A 30 -3.65 19.69 2.64
CA ALA A 30 -5.13 19.69 2.62
C ALA A 30 -5.76 19.50 4.02
N GLY A 31 -4.97 19.51 5.10
CA GLY A 31 -5.45 19.35 6.48
C GLY A 31 -5.81 17.91 6.87
N ILE A 32 -5.25 16.94 6.17
CA ILE A 32 -5.43 15.50 6.43
C ILE A 32 -4.17 14.95 7.09
N ASP A 33 -4.30 14.39 8.29
CA ASP A 33 -3.17 13.80 9.00
C ASP A 33 -2.68 12.54 8.31
N THR A 34 -1.37 12.31 8.32
CA THR A 34 -0.77 11.15 7.66
C THR A 34 0.27 10.46 8.54
N GLU A 35 0.34 9.15 8.41
CA GLU A 35 1.37 8.34 9.06
C GLU A 35 1.95 7.34 8.06
N ILE A 36 3.30 7.25 7.98
CA ILE A 36 4.00 6.26 7.13
C ILE A 36 4.50 5.12 8.02
N LEU A 37 4.00 3.91 7.76
CA LEU A 37 4.45 2.67 8.41
C LEU A 37 5.38 1.88 7.49
N ASN A 38 6.63 1.65 7.93
CA ASN A 38 7.62 0.86 7.21
C ASN A 38 7.45 -0.63 7.52
N VAL A 39 6.98 -1.41 6.55
CA VAL A 39 6.73 -2.85 6.70
C VAL A 39 7.78 -3.71 5.99
N GLY A 40 8.53 -3.14 5.04
CA GLY A 40 9.50 -3.86 4.21
C GLY A 40 10.90 -3.95 4.78
N THR A 41 11.26 -3.21 5.83
CA THR A 41 12.62 -3.10 6.37
C THR A 41 13.10 -4.33 7.14
N LYS A 42 12.18 -5.15 7.62
CA LYS A 42 12.46 -6.43 8.28
C LYS A 42 11.72 -7.56 7.57
N PRO A 43 12.23 -8.80 7.61
CA PRO A 43 11.53 -9.94 7.02
C PRO A 43 10.13 -10.11 7.61
N VAL A 44 9.14 -10.23 6.73
CA VAL A 44 7.75 -10.54 7.09
C VAL A 44 7.42 -11.93 6.55
N GLY A 45 7.21 -12.86 7.44
CA GLY A 45 6.78 -14.21 7.04
C GLY A 45 5.36 -14.20 6.48
N GLY A 46 5.09 -15.04 5.49
CA GLY A 46 3.78 -15.18 4.88
C GLY A 46 2.72 -15.74 5.84
N CYS A 47 1.46 -15.67 5.44
CA CYS A 47 0.37 -16.32 6.18
C CYS A 47 0.45 -17.85 6.01
N ILE A 48 0.43 -18.58 7.10
CA ILE A 48 0.45 -20.05 7.11
C ILE A 48 -0.95 -20.70 7.29
N GLY A 49 -2.01 -19.90 7.24
CA GLY A 49 -3.38 -20.40 7.33
C GLY A 49 -3.73 -21.02 8.69
N CYS A 50 -3.05 -20.66 9.78
CA CYS A 50 -3.21 -21.27 11.11
C CYS A 50 -4.57 -21.01 11.78
N GLY A 51 -5.40 -20.09 11.26
CA GLY A 51 -6.70 -19.73 11.81
C GLY A 51 -6.67 -18.95 13.14
N GLY A 52 -5.50 -18.69 13.73
CA GLY A 52 -5.39 -18.05 15.04
C GLY A 52 -5.95 -16.63 15.12
N CYS A 53 -6.03 -15.92 13.99
CA CYS A 53 -6.65 -14.60 13.92
C CYS A 53 -8.18 -14.61 13.99
N ALA A 54 -8.84 -15.76 13.82
CA ALA A 54 -10.30 -15.89 13.93
C ALA A 54 -10.82 -15.47 15.30
N ALA A 55 -10.01 -15.58 16.35
CA ALA A 55 -10.34 -15.11 17.70
C ALA A 55 -10.34 -13.57 17.85
N GLY A 56 -10.05 -12.83 16.79
CA GLY A 56 -10.07 -11.37 16.78
C GLY A 56 -8.92 -10.68 17.52
N LYS A 57 -7.90 -11.43 17.94
CA LYS A 57 -6.74 -10.94 18.70
C LYS A 57 -5.55 -10.52 17.82
N GLY A 58 -5.78 -10.34 16.50
CA GLY A 58 -4.73 -10.05 15.54
C GLY A 58 -4.01 -11.30 15.03
N CYS A 59 -2.88 -11.11 14.33
CA CYS A 59 -2.07 -12.22 13.82
C CYS A 59 -1.21 -12.82 14.95
N VAL A 60 -1.17 -14.14 15.06
CA VAL A 60 -0.40 -14.87 16.10
C VAL A 60 1.12 -14.59 16.03
N PHE A 61 1.62 -14.26 14.85
CA PHE A 61 3.03 -13.91 14.67
C PHE A 61 3.36 -12.45 15.05
N GLY A 62 2.35 -11.65 15.42
CA GLY A 62 2.56 -10.28 15.89
C GLY A 62 3.34 -9.39 14.93
N GLY A 63 4.22 -8.55 15.50
CA GLY A 63 5.11 -7.65 14.77
C GLY A 63 4.37 -6.51 14.06
N VAL A 64 4.96 -6.02 12.97
CA VAL A 64 4.44 -4.89 12.20
C VAL A 64 3.01 -5.09 11.67
N VAL A 65 2.58 -6.34 11.51
CA VAL A 65 1.20 -6.64 11.08
C VAL A 65 0.20 -6.25 12.18
N ASN A 66 0.46 -6.61 13.44
CA ASN A 66 -0.43 -6.25 14.54
C ASN A 66 -0.38 -4.74 14.82
N GLU A 67 0.79 -4.11 14.68
CA GLU A 67 0.91 -2.66 14.72
C GLU A 67 0.03 -1.99 13.65
N ALA A 68 0.08 -2.49 12.41
CA ALA A 68 -0.77 -2.00 11.33
C ALA A 68 -2.26 -2.20 11.61
N ILE A 69 -2.65 -3.33 12.23
CA ILE A 69 -4.04 -3.59 12.64
C ILE A 69 -4.53 -2.55 13.64
N GLU A 70 -3.71 -2.22 14.65
CA GLU A 70 -4.07 -1.19 15.64
C GLU A 70 -4.24 0.19 14.99
N LYS A 71 -3.30 0.58 14.11
CA LYS A 71 -3.40 1.84 13.34
C LYS A 71 -4.60 1.84 12.38
N ALA A 72 -4.91 0.71 11.77
CA ALA A 72 -6.06 0.56 10.86
C ALA A 72 -7.41 0.80 11.55
N LYS A 73 -7.51 0.60 12.86
CA LYS A 73 -8.76 0.88 13.61
C LYS A 73 -9.14 2.35 13.53
N THR A 74 -8.16 3.24 13.56
CA THR A 74 -8.34 4.71 13.60
C THR A 74 -8.07 5.39 12.25
N ALA A 75 -7.47 4.70 11.29
CA ALA A 75 -7.25 5.24 9.95
C ALA A 75 -8.56 5.33 9.18
N ASP A 76 -8.74 6.42 8.43
CA ASP A 76 -9.89 6.67 7.56
C ASP A 76 -9.65 6.22 6.12
N ALA A 77 -8.38 6.18 5.68
CA ALA A 77 -7.98 5.75 4.35
C ALA A 77 -6.56 5.14 4.36
N PHE A 78 -6.19 4.47 3.26
CA PHE A 78 -4.92 3.77 3.12
C PHE A 78 -4.20 4.09 1.82
N VAL A 79 -2.87 4.14 1.87
CA VAL A 79 -2.01 4.17 0.67
C VAL A 79 -1.00 3.03 0.76
N PHE A 80 -1.04 2.11 -0.20
CA PHE A 80 -0.13 0.98 -0.26
C PHE A 80 1.00 1.26 -1.25
N GLY A 81 2.24 1.36 -0.76
CA GLY A 81 3.43 1.64 -1.56
C GLY A 81 4.38 0.45 -1.60
N THR A 82 4.85 0.05 -2.79
CA THR A 82 5.78 -1.07 -2.97
C THR A 82 6.81 -0.81 -4.07
N PRO A 83 8.05 -1.31 -3.94
CA PRO A 83 8.91 -1.44 -5.11
C PRO A 83 8.46 -2.60 -5.98
N VAL A 84 8.80 -2.53 -7.27
CA VAL A 84 8.58 -3.64 -8.21
C VAL A 84 9.77 -4.60 -8.16
N HIS A 85 9.50 -5.85 -7.79
CA HIS A 85 10.45 -6.95 -7.84
C HIS A 85 9.96 -8.02 -8.83
N TYR A 86 10.66 -8.18 -9.98
CA TYR A 86 10.30 -9.16 -11.01
C TYR A 86 8.82 -9.07 -11.45
N ALA A 87 8.37 -7.85 -11.78
CA ALA A 87 7.00 -7.55 -12.19
C ALA A 87 5.93 -7.90 -11.14
N SER A 88 6.28 -7.85 -9.87
CA SER A 88 5.41 -8.12 -8.71
C SER A 88 5.72 -7.14 -7.59
N ALA A 89 4.85 -7.03 -6.61
CA ALA A 89 5.15 -6.34 -5.36
C ALA A 89 6.29 -7.04 -4.60
N SER A 90 6.97 -6.32 -3.71
CA SER A 90 7.98 -6.95 -2.84
C SER A 90 7.36 -8.09 -2.01
N GLY A 91 8.12 -9.17 -1.79
CA GLY A 91 7.64 -10.32 -1.01
C GLY A 91 7.20 -9.94 0.42
N ASN A 92 7.89 -8.98 1.05
CA ASN A 92 7.45 -8.46 2.35
C ASN A 92 6.08 -7.78 2.28
N MET A 93 5.79 -7.04 1.20
CA MET A 93 4.50 -6.37 1.03
C MET A 93 3.37 -7.39 0.85
N THR A 94 3.55 -8.39 0.01
CA THR A 94 2.53 -9.43 -0.19
C THR A 94 2.29 -10.25 1.07
N SER A 95 3.37 -10.70 1.75
CA SER A 95 3.28 -11.41 3.02
C SER A 95 2.59 -10.58 4.12
N PHE A 96 2.87 -9.29 4.15
CA PHE A 96 2.24 -8.34 5.06
C PHE A 96 0.74 -8.21 4.76
N LEU A 97 0.37 -7.99 3.49
CA LEU A 97 -1.01 -7.83 3.08
C LEU A 97 -1.84 -9.09 3.32
N ASP A 98 -1.32 -10.27 3.02
CA ASP A 98 -2.00 -11.54 3.33
C ASP A 98 -2.37 -11.63 4.80
N ARG A 99 -1.40 -11.36 5.68
CA ARG A 99 -1.62 -11.43 7.13
C ARG A 99 -2.52 -10.31 7.64
N LEU A 100 -2.36 -9.08 7.14
CA LEU A 100 -3.22 -7.95 7.47
C LEU A 100 -4.67 -8.23 7.06
N SER A 101 -4.87 -8.75 5.85
CA SER A 101 -6.19 -9.07 5.31
C SER A 101 -6.92 -10.13 6.16
N TYR A 102 -6.25 -11.21 6.52
CA TYR A 102 -6.85 -12.24 7.38
C TYR A 102 -7.12 -11.77 8.80
N ALA A 103 -6.20 -11.00 9.40
CA ALA A 103 -6.28 -10.65 10.81
C ALA A 103 -6.98 -9.32 11.09
N GLY A 104 -6.99 -8.39 10.13
CA GLY A 104 -7.47 -7.03 10.28
C GLY A 104 -8.42 -6.54 9.20
N GLY A 105 -8.83 -7.38 8.24
CA GLY A 105 -9.62 -6.98 7.07
C GLY A 105 -10.89 -6.18 7.40
N LYS A 106 -11.56 -6.49 8.51
CA LYS A 106 -12.73 -5.73 8.97
C LYS A 106 -12.45 -4.23 9.24
N TYR A 107 -11.19 -3.87 9.52
CA TYR A 107 -10.79 -2.48 9.75
C TYR A 107 -10.37 -1.76 8.46
N LEU A 108 -10.21 -2.51 7.36
CA LEU A 108 -9.95 -2.00 6.02
C LEU A 108 -11.23 -1.72 5.25
N ALA A 109 -12.26 -2.57 5.47
CA ALA A 109 -13.49 -2.59 4.69
C ALA A 109 -14.13 -1.21 4.54
N TYR A 110 -14.52 -0.90 3.29
CA TYR A 110 -15.21 0.33 2.87
C TYR A 110 -14.40 1.63 3.05
N LYS A 111 -13.14 1.58 3.47
CA LYS A 111 -12.26 2.76 3.56
C LYS A 111 -11.57 3.00 2.24
N PRO A 112 -11.40 4.25 1.78
CA PRO A 112 -10.67 4.55 0.55
C PRO A 112 -9.24 4.02 0.56
N ALA A 113 -8.78 3.55 -0.60
CA ALA A 113 -7.42 3.08 -0.78
C ALA A 113 -6.79 3.61 -2.06
N ALA A 114 -5.48 3.85 -2.00
CA ALA A 114 -4.66 4.12 -3.17
C ALA A 114 -3.45 3.17 -3.18
N ILE A 115 -2.90 2.95 -4.37
CA ILE A 115 -1.73 2.10 -4.55
C ILE A 115 -0.69 2.87 -5.36
N CYS A 116 0.55 2.84 -4.91
CA CYS A 116 1.68 3.33 -5.69
C CYS A 116 2.80 2.29 -5.77
N CYS A 117 3.51 2.27 -6.88
CA CYS A 117 4.68 1.42 -7.00
C CYS A 117 5.85 2.15 -7.66
N SER A 118 7.06 1.79 -7.28
CA SER A 118 8.29 2.30 -7.87
C SER A 118 9.02 1.18 -8.61
N ALA A 119 9.42 1.44 -9.86
CA ALA A 119 10.13 0.47 -10.68
C ALA A 119 11.38 1.09 -11.32
N ARG A 120 12.41 0.26 -11.50
CA ARG A 120 13.61 0.66 -12.24
C ARG A 120 13.36 0.70 -13.75
N ARG A 121 12.53 -0.21 -14.29
CA ARG A 121 12.29 -0.37 -15.73
C ARG A 121 10.84 -0.61 -16.07
N ALA A 122 10.29 -1.77 -15.72
CA ALA A 122 8.97 -2.25 -16.12
C ALA A 122 8.31 -3.06 -14.99
N GLY A 123 7.09 -3.55 -15.23
CA GLY A 123 6.35 -4.41 -14.29
C GLY A 123 5.43 -3.65 -13.35
N THR A 124 5.23 -2.34 -13.55
CA THR A 124 4.34 -1.53 -12.71
C THR A 124 2.88 -1.94 -12.86
N THR A 125 2.39 -2.15 -14.08
CA THR A 125 1.01 -2.56 -14.34
C THR A 125 0.67 -3.87 -13.64
N THR A 126 1.50 -4.90 -13.82
CA THR A 126 1.28 -6.22 -13.19
C THR A 126 1.37 -6.16 -11.67
N THR A 127 2.24 -5.30 -11.13
CA THR A 127 2.32 -5.06 -9.69
C THR A 127 1.06 -4.37 -9.16
N LEU A 128 0.53 -3.39 -9.87
CA LEU A 128 -0.73 -2.72 -9.50
C LEU A 128 -1.89 -3.71 -9.57
N ASP A 129 -2.01 -4.50 -10.66
CA ASP A 129 -3.04 -5.53 -10.82
C ASP A 129 -3.01 -6.56 -9.69
N GLN A 130 -1.82 -6.90 -9.21
CA GLN A 130 -1.67 -7.78 -8.05
C GLN A 130 -2.20 -7.15 -6.77
N LEU A 131 -1.83 -5.89 -6.51
CA LEU A 131 -2.17 -5.23 -5.24
C LEU A 131 -3.62 -4.76 -5.17
N VAL A 132 -4.23 -4.39 -6.29
CA VAL A 132 -5.64 -3.95 -6.37
C VAL A 132 -6.60 -5.00 -5.81
N LYS A 133 -6.29 -6.27 -5.93
CA LYS A 133 -7.13 -7.37 -5.45
C LYS A 133 -7.39 -7.33 -3.93
N TYR A 134 -6.43 -6.82 -3.15
CA TYR A 134 -6.63 -6.70 -1.69
C TYR A 134 -7.69 -5.65 -1.33
N PRO A 135 -7.59 -4.38 -1.78
CA PRO A 135 -8.65 -3.40 -1.56
C PRO A 135 -10.01 -3.82 -2.14
N GLU A 136 -10.03 -4.38 -3.35
CA GLU A 136 -11.27 -4.84 -3.99
C GLU A 136 -12.01 -5.88 -3.14
N PHE A 137 -11.28 -6.83 -2.56
CA PHE A 137 -11.87 -7.86 -1.69
C PHE A 137 -12.59 -7.26 -0.48
N PHE A 138 -12.13 -6.13 0.04
CA PHE A 138 -12.74 -5.42 1.17
C PHE A 138 -13.66 -4.27 0.76
N HIS A 139 -14.07 -4.21 -0.50
CA HIS A 139 -14.92 -3.14 -1.04
C HIS A 139 -14.38 -1.74 -0.74
N MET A 140 -13.08 -1.57 -0.76
CA MET A 140 -12.42 -0.28 -0.56
C MET A 140 -12.52 0.53 -1.85
N PRO A 141 -13.10 1.74 -1.83
CA PRO A 141 -13.06 2.62 -3.00
C PRO A 141 -11.62 2.92 -3.40
N LEU A 142 -11.25 2.57 -4.64
CA LEU A 142 -9.91 2.79 -5.15
C LEU A 142 -9.77 4.19 -5.73
N VAL A 143 -8.80 4.95 -5.21
CA VAL A 143 -8.37 6.21 -5.81
C VAL A 143 -7.35 5.86 -6.88
N LEU A 144 -7.85 5.64 -8.11
CA LEU A 144 -7.02 5.31 -9.27
C LEU A 144 -6.93 6.52 -10.20
N SER A 145 -5.73 6.85 -10.60
CA SER A 145 -5.45 7.97 -11.51
C SER A 145 -5.44 7.56 -12.99
N LEU A 146 -5.98 6.40 -13.37
CA LEU A 146 -5.80 5.85 -14.71
C LEU A 146 -6.63 6.53 -15.82
N ILE A 147 -7.74 7.22 -15.50
CA ILE A 147 -8.64 7.78 -16.52
C ILE A 147 -9.14 9.19 -16.18
N HIS A 148 -9.19 9.58 -14.92
CA HIS A 148 -9.87 10.81 -14.51
C HIS A 148 -8.95 12.01 -14.21
N ILE A 149 -7.64 11.80 -14.19
CA ILE A 149 -6.65 12.86 -14.06
C ILE A 149 -5.72 12.79 -15.28
N SER A 150 -6.27 12.84 -16.48
CA SER A 150 -5.49 13.15 -17.65
C SER A 150 -5.38 14.65 -17.76
N GLU A 151 -4.23 15.21 -17.43
CA GLU A 151 -3.84 16.49 -17.99
C GLU A 151 -3.94 16.43 -19.52
N PRO A 152 -4.26 17.55 -20.20
CA PRO A 152 -4.28 17.59 -21.67
C PRO A 152 -3.00 16.99 -22.23
N PRO A 153 -3.05 16.33 -23.38
CA PRO A 153 -2.03 15.39 -23.84
C PRO A 153 -0.66 16.03 -23.88
N ARG A 154 0.22 15.66 -22.97
CA ARG A 154 1.65 15.85 -23.14
C ARG A 154 2.12 14.89 -24.22
N PRO A 155 2.88 15.34 -25.21
CA PRO A 155 3.33 14.48 -26.28
C PRO A 155 4.13 13.30 -25.72
N ARG A 156 3.54 12.12 -25.83
CA ARG A 156 4.16 10.78 -25.82
C ARG A 156 5.22 10.47 -24.77
N LEU A 157 4.91 10.57 -23.48
CA LEU A 157 5.66 9.82 -22.48
C LEU A 157 4.78 9.61 -21.24
N ILE A 158 4.39 8.35 -21.04
CA ILE A 158 3.74 7.84 -19.83
C ILE A 158 2.24 8.12 -19.74
N SER A 159 1.44 7.24 -20.30
CA SER A 159 -0.02 7.18 -20.11
C SER A 159 -0.46 6.29 -18.96
N TYR A 160 0.26 6.31 -17.83
CA TYR A 160 -0.17 5.65 -16.60
C TYR A 160 0.27 6.51 -15.44
N ALA A 161 -0.68 6.91 -14.59
CA ALA A 161 -0.36 7.57 -13.35
C ALA A 161 0.20 6.55 -12.34
N VAL A 162 1.32 6.05 -12.70
CA VAL A 162 2.25 5.42 -11.81
C VAL A 162 3.27 6.49 -11.51
N PHE A 163 3.46 6.84 -10.26
CA PHE A 163 4.62 7.60 -9.87
C PHE A 163 5.86 6.75 -10.13
N CYS A 164 6.29 6.70 -11.39
CA CYS A 164 7.55 6.10 -11.77
C CYS A 164 8.63 7.19 -11.60
N LEU A 165 9.22 7.25 -10.42
CA LEU A 165 10.43 8.04 -10.23
C LEU A 165 11.56 7.31 -10.97
N LYS A 166 11.85 7.71 -12.21
CA LYS A 166 13.12 7.39 -12.84
C LYS A 166 14.25 8.10 -12.11
N LYS A 167 15.24 7.33 -11.67
CA LYS A 167 16.58 7.86 -11.45
C LYS A 167 17.24 8.17 -12.77
#